data_1f5d4664b37c0cf97a59c8ea432683bd
#
_entry.id   1f5d4664b37c0cf97a59c8ea432683bd
#
_cell.length_a   1.000
_cell.length_b   1.000
_cell.length_c   1.000
_cell.angle_alpha   90.00
_cell.angle_beta   90.00
_cell.angle_gamma   90.00
#
_symmetry.space_group_name_H-M   'P 1'
#
loop_
_entity.id
_entity.type
_entity.pdbx_description
1 polymer ?
#
loop_
_entity_poly.entity_id
_entity_poly.type
_entity_poly.pdbx_seq_one_letter_code
_entity_poly.pdbx_strand_id
1 'polypeptide(L)'
;MLAAEPLDVSLVRLIANPKDYDGKIVRVIGFVRLEFEGNAIYLHQDDYKHGIRKNGLWIDATDDMRKRTADFDQKHVLLEGTFNVKDTGHLGLWSGSIQKIARCQVWSEKDGRK
;
A
#
# COMPACT_ATOMS: atom_id res chain seq x y z
N MET A 1 17.33 -7.21 -20.46
CA MET A 1 15.89 -7.41 -20.21
C MET A 1 15.32 -6.17 -19.54
N LEU A 2 14.22 -5.67 -20.04
CA LEU A 2 13.57 -4.53 -19.42
C LEU A 2 12.77 -4.97 -18.20
N ALA A 3 12.81 -4.15 -17.15
CA ALA A 3 11.97 -4.39 -15.97
C ALA A 3 10.49 -4.22 -16.37
N ALA A 4 9.61 -4.99 -15.71
CA ALA A 4 8.18 -4.84 -15.92
C ALA A 4 7.71 -3.47 -15.42
N GLU A 5 6.85 -2.81 -16.21
CA GLU A 5 6.19 -1.58 -15.76
C GLU A 5 5.17 -1.90 -14.67
N PRO A 6 5.12 -1.12 -13.58
CA PRO A 6 4.07 -1.30 -12.60
C PRO A 6 2.69 -1.05 -13.21
N LEU A 7 1.71 -1.87 -12.81
CA LEU A 7 0.32 -1.67 -13.19
C LEU A 7 -0.28 -0.58 -12.31
N ASP A 8 -0.76 0.49 -12.93
CA ASP A 8 -1.43 1.57 -12.24
C ASP A 8 -2.86 1.13 -11.90
N VAL A 9 -3.13 0.90 -10.62
CA VAL A 9 -4.37 0.28 -10.18
C VAL A 9 -4.82 0.86 -8.83
N SER A 10 -6.13 1.00 -8.64
CA SER A 10 -6.65 1.47 -7.36
C SER A 10 -6.65 0.35 -6.31
N LEU A 11 -6.56 0.75 -5.04
CA LEU A 11 -6.72 -0.20 -3.93
C LEU A 11 -8.08 -0.89 -3.98
N VAL A 12 -9.12 -0.18 -4.42
CA VAL A 12 -10.46 -0.74 -4.58
C VAL A 12 -10.41 -1.96 -5.49
N ARG A 13 -9.73 -1.83 -6.63
CA ARG A 13 -9.64 -2.92 -7.61
C ARG A 13 -8.82 -4.10 -7.08
N LEU A 14 -7.71 -3.83 -6.41
CA LEU A 14 -6.90 -4.89 -5.81
C LEU A 14 -7.69 -5.69 -4.77
N ILE A 15 -8.42 -4.98 -3.92
CA ILE A 15 -9.19 -5.60 -2.85
C ILE A 15 -10.38 -6.39 -3.41
N ALA A 16 -11.03 -5.86 -4.46
CA ALA A 16 -12.20 -6.51 -5.05
C ALA A 16 -11.84 -7.70 -5.97
N ASN A 17 -10.69 -7.63 -6.64
CA ASN A 17 -10.28 -8.64 -7.63
C ASN A 17 -8.84 -9.09 -7.38
N PRO A 18 -8.52 -9.59 -6.17
CA PRO A 18 -7.12 -9.83 -5.81
C PRO A 18 -6.42 -10.87 -6.68
N LYS A 19 -7.15 -11.87 -7.15
CA LYS A 19 -6.55 -12.95 -7.96
C LYS A 19 -6.00 -12.44 -9.28
N ASP A 20 -6.60 -11.37 -9.83
CA ASP A 20 -6.15 -10.81 -11.11
C ASP A 20 -4.80 -10.12 -11.01
N TYR A 21 -4.37 -9.78 -9.81
CA TYR A 21 -3.15 -9.00 -9.58
C TYR A 21 -2.10 -9.72 -8.74
N ASP A 22 -2.40 -10.93 -8.27
CA ASP A 22 -1.48 -11.67 -7.40
C ASP A 22 -0.13 -11.89 -8.09
N GLY A 23 0.95 -11.53 -7.41
CA GLY A 23 2.30 -11.64 -7.93
C GLY A 23 2.72 -10.55 -8.89
N LYS A 24 1.84 -9.61 -9.22
CA LYS A 24 2.15 -8.54 -10.17
C LYS A 24 2.72 -7.31 -9.46
N ILE A 25 3.55 -6.57 -10.19
CA ILE A 25 4.06 -5.28 -9.70
C ILE A 25 2.99 -4.24 -9.95
N VAL A 26 2.56 -3.56 -8.89
CA VAL A 26 1.47 -2.58 -8.95
C VAL A 26 1.93 -1.22 -8.43
N ARG A 27 1.25 -0.18 -8.91
CA ARG A 27 1.39 1.19 -8.39
C ARG A 27 0.05 1.58 -7.80
N VAL A 28 0.07 1.92 -6.51
CA VAL A 28 -1.15 2.26 -5.77
C VAL A 28 -0.95 3.56 -5.01
N ILE A 29 -2.05 4.26 -4.74
CA ILE A 29 -2.05 5.47 -3.92
C ILE A 29 -3.04 5.24 -2.79
N GLY A 30 -2.63 5.57 -1.57
CA GLY A 30 -3.50 5.44 -0.41
C GLY A 30 -2.91 6.08 0.83
N PHE A 31 -3.69 6.03 1.91
CA PHE A 31 -3.31 6.56 3.21
C PHE A 31 -2.43 5.53 3.94
N VAL A 32 -1.21 5.92 4.30
CA VAL A 32 -0.22 5.02 4.90
C VAL A 32 -0.15 5.20 6.41
N ARG A 33 -0.10 4.08 7.13
CA ARG A 33 0.30 4.04 8.53
C ARG A 33 1.56 3.19 8.66
N LEU A 34 2.54 3.76 9.35
CA LEU A 34 3.78 3.06 9.72
C LEU A 34 3.81 3.00 11.25
N GLU A 35 3.38 1.86 11.79
CA GLU A 35 3.29 1.65 13.23
C GLU A 35 3.56 0.19 13.58
N PHE A 36 3.88 -0.07 14.84
CA PHE A 36 4.17 -1.43 15.31
C PHE A 36 3.00 -2.37 14.98
N GLU A 37 3.31 -3.48 14.31
CA GLU A 37 2.34 -4.51 13.91
C GLU A 37 1.16 -3.96 13.09
N GLY A 38 1.34 -2.83 12.43
CA GLY A 38 0.26 -2.18 11.69
C GLY A 38 0.71 -1.41 10.46
N ASN A 39 1.84 -1.75 9.86
CA ASN A 39 2.28 -1.10 8.63
C ASN A 39 1.30 -1.44 7.51
N ALA A 40 0.58 -0.43 7.02
CA ALA A 40 -0.50 -0.67 6.07
C ALA A 40 -0.79 0.55 5.19
N ILE A 41 -1.46 0.30 4.06
CA ILE A 41 -1.99 1.34 3.19
C ILE A 41 -3.50 1.14 3.06
N TYR A 42 -4.27 2.20 3.29
CA TYR A 42 -5.73 2.19 3.33
C TYR A 42 -6.31 3.06 2.21
N LEU A 43 -7.58 2.82 1.86
CA LEU A 43 -8.29 3.71 0.94
C LEU A 43 -8.31 5.14 1.47
N HIS A 44 -8.66 5.29 2.74
CA HIS A 44 -8.82 6.61 3.38
C HIS A 44 -8.40 6.55 4.84
N GLN A 45 -8.09 7.71 5.40
CA GLN A 45 -7.80 7.86 6.82
C GLN A 45 -8.93 7.30 7.70
N ASP A 46 -10.18 7.48 7.28
CA ASP A 46 -11.35 7.03 8.04
C ASP A 46 -11.38 5.51 8.19
N ASP A 47 -10.94 4.77 7.19
CA ASP A 47 -10.85 3.30 7.30
C ASP A 47 -9.87 2.91 8.40
N TYR A 48 -8.75 3.59 8.48
CA TYR A 48 -7.79 3.37 9.55
C TYR A 48 -8.39 3.72 10.92
N LYS A 49 -9.00 4.92 11.04
CA LYS A 49 -9.56 5.39 12.31
C LYS A 49 -10.63 4.46 12.86
N HIS A 50 -11.43 3.85 11.98
CA HIS A 50 -12.52 2.96 12.37
C HIS A 50 -12.11 1.48 12.39
N GLY A 51 -10.84 1.19 12.19
CA GLY A 51 -10.33 -0.19 12.23
C GLY A 51 -10.84 -1.08 11.09
N ILE A 52 -11.19 -0.49 9.94
CA ILE A 52 -11.68 -1.24 8.79
C ILE A 52 -10.47 -1.74 7.98
N ARG A 53 -9.82 -2.76 8.52
CA ARG A 53 -8.57 -3.28 7.94
C ARG A 53 -8.77 -3.98 6.60
N LYS A 54 -9.98 -4.45 6.31
CA LYS A 54 -10.29 -5.07 5.01
C LYS A 54 -10.28 -4.06 3.86
N ASN A 55 -10.35 -2.76 4.16
CA ASN A 55 -10.17 -1.69 3.18
C ASN A 55 -8.70 -1.25 3.06
N GLY A 56 -7.79 -2.09 3.49
CA GLY A 56 -6.38 -1.82 3.43
C GLY A 56 -5.57 -3.05 3.07
N LEU A 57 -4.30 -2.80 2.76
CA LEU A 57 -3.31 -3.84 2.50
C LEU A 57 -2.16 -3.69 3.48
N TRP A 58 -1.67 -4.80 3.98
CA TRP A 58 -0.43 -4.84 4.73
C TRP A 58 0.72 -4.40 3.81
N ILE A 59 1.70 -3.69 4.35
CA ILE A 59 2.90 -3.36 3.57
C ILE A 59 4.15 -3.84 4.29
N ASP A 60 5.07 -4.42 3.51
CA ASP A 60 6.41 -4.76 4.00
C ASP A 60 7.27 -3.52 3.87
N ALA A 61 7.23 -2.67 4.89
CA ALA A 61 7.97 -1.42 4.89
C ALA A 61 9.46 -1.70 4.76
N THR A 62 10.13 -0.95 3.87
CA THR A 62 11.58 -1.04 3.71
C THR A 62 12.29 -0.34 4.87
N ASP A 63 13.59 -0.61 5.02
CA ASP A 63 14.40 0.10 6.03
C ASP A 63 14.38 1.61 5.80
N ASP A 64 14.43 2.05 4.54
CA ASP A 64 14.35 3.47 4.21
C ASP A 64 13.03 4.07 4.66
N MET A 65 11.91 3.39 4.42
CA MET A 65 10.59 3.85 4.87
C MET A 65 10.51 3.96 6.39
N ARG A 66 11.08 2.98 7.11
CA ARG A 66 11.09 3.02 8.59
C ARG A 66 11.93 4.16 9.13
N LYS A 67 13.08 4.43 8.50
CA LYS A 67 13.93 5.57 8.87
C LYS A 67 13.26 6.91 8.59
N ARG A 68 12.37 6.94 7.60
CA ARG A 68 11.65 8.14 7.17
C ARG A 68 10.17 8.09 7.56
N THR A 69 9.85 7.45 8.68
CA THR A 69 8.47 7.34 9.16
C THR A 69 7.76 8.69 9.21
N ALA A 70 8.45 9.73 9.71
CA ALA A 70 7.87 11.07 9.82
C ALA A 70 7.46 11.65 8.46
N ASP A 71 8.10 11.22 7.37
CA ASP A 71 7.79 11.70 6.03
C ASP A 71 6.53 11.04 5.46
N PHE A 72 6.27 9.78 5.80
CA PHE A 72 5.24 8.97 5.14
C PHE A 72 4.05 8.64 6.02
N ASP A 73 4.24 8.51 7.33
CA ASP A 73 3.16 8.10 8.23
C ASP A 73 2.03 9.11 8.25
N GLN A 74 0.81 8.62 8.18
CA GLN A 74 -0.42 9.42 8.18
C GLN A 74 -0.53 10.38 6.98
N LYS A 75 0.01 9.98 5.85
CA LYS A 75 -0.06 10.74 4.60
C LYS A 75 -0.54 9.87 3.46
N HIS A 76 -1.09 10.49 2.42
CA HIS A 76 -1.33 9.78 1.17
C HIS A 76 0.01 9.58 0.47
N VAL A 77 0.25 8.36 0.01
CA VAL A 77 1.53 7.94 -0.53
C VAL A 77 1.30 7.12 -1.78
N LEU A 78 2.19 7.30 -2.76
CA LEU A 78 2.28 6.43 -3.92
C LEU A 78 3.30 5.34 -3.62
N LEU A 79 2.88 4.08 -3.75
CA LEU A 79 3.75 2.91 -3.58
C LEU A 79 3.81 2.09 -4.86
N GLU A 80 5.00 1.59 -5.18
CA GLU A 80 5.19 0.56 -6.20
C GLU A 80 5.82 -0.67 -5.55
N GLY A 81 5.20 -1.82 -5.74
CA GLY A 81 5.69 -3.07 -5.18
C GLY A 81 4.89 -4.26 -5.70
N THR A 82 5.20 -5.43 -5.20
CA THR A 82 4.57 -6.67 -5.63
C THR A 82 3.37 -7.00 -4.75
N PHE A 83 2.20 -7.15 -5.37
CA PHE A 83 0.99 -7.54 -4.65
C PHE A 83 1.01 -9.04 -4.34
N ASN A 84 0.67 -9.40 -3.10
CA ASN A 84 0.55 -10.78 -2.65
C ASN A 84 -0.79 -10.96 -1.95
N VAL A 85 -1.70 -11.74 -2.55
CA VAL A 85 -3.05 -11.94 -2.00
C VAL A 85 -3.04 -12.82 -0.74
N LYS A 86 -2.06 -13.70 -0.60
CA LYS A 86 -2.03 -14.68 0.51
C LYS A 86 -1.47 -14.10 1.79
N ASP A 87 -0.61 -13.10 1.71
CA ASP A 87 -0.07 -12.44 2.88
C ASP A 87 -1.04 -11.36 3.34
N THR A 88 -1.75 -11.63 4.42
CA THR A 88 -2.75 -10.71 4.96
C THR A 88 -2.28 -10.02 6.23
N GLY A 89 -0.97 -10.05 6.48
CA GLY A 89 -0.32 -9.29 7.53
C GLY A 89 -0.52 -9.85 8.93
N HIS A 90 -0.23 -9.01 9.91
CA HIS A 90 -0.33 -9.39 11.31
C HIS A 90 -1.74 -9.87 11.65
N LEU A 91 -1.86 -11.06 12.21
CA LEU A 91 -3.12 -11.72 12.57
C LEU A 91 -4.09 -11.92 11.38
N GLY A 92 -3.62 -11.79 10.14
CA GLY A 92 -4.46 -12.00 8.97
C GLY A 92 -5.57 -10.98 8.78
N LEU A 93 -5.39 -9.75 9.25
CA LEU A 93 -6.47 -8.76 9.33
C LEU A 93 -6.70 -7.96 8.06
N TRP A 94 -5.70 -7.88 7.19
CA TRP A 94 -5.78 -7.09 5.95
C TRP A 94 -6.23 -7.94 4.77
N SER A 95 -6.39 -7.31 3.61
CA SER A 95 -6.91 -7.97 2.39
C SER A 95 -5.83 -8.47 1.45
N GLY A 96 -4.58 -8.43 1.84
CA GLY A 96 -3.42 -8.80 1.07
C GLY A 96 -2.26 -7.92 1.48
N SER A 97 -1.16 -7.97 0.73
CA SER A 97 0.01 -7.15 1.05
C SER A 97 0.69 -6.60 -0.20
N ILE A 98 1.46 -5.52 0.00
CA ILE A 98 2.42 -5.01 -0.97
C ILE A 98 3.80 -5.33 -0.41
N GLN A 99 4.59 -6.09 -1.18
CA GLN A 99 5.92 -6.55 -0.82
C GLN A 99 6.95 -6.00 -1.81
N LYS A 100 8.22 -6.11 -1.49
CA LYS A 100 9.31 -5.70 -2.38
C LYS A 100 9.10 -4.27 -2.90
N ILE A 101 8.81 -3.36 -1.99
CA ILE A 101 8.49 -1.97 -2.34
C ILE A 101 9.73 -1.33 -2.96
N ALA A 102 9.59 -0.88 -4.21
CA ALA A 102 10.66 -0.26 -4.99
C ALA A 102 10.53 1.26 -5.05
N ARG A 103 9.35 1.79 -4.74
CA ARG A 103 9.12 3.23 -4.76
C ARG A 103 8.11 3.60 -3.68
N CYS A 104 8.41 4.69 -2.95
CA CYS A 104 7.53 5.24 -1.94
C CYS A 104 7.68 6.76 -1.99
N GLN A 105 6.59 7.46 -2.27
CA GLN A 105 6.64 8.91 -2.41
C GLN A 105 5.33 9.52 -1.94
N VAL A 106 5.43 10.64 -1.22
CA VAL A 106 4.22 11.37 -0.77
C VAL A 106 3.43 11.83 -1.98
N TRP A 107 2.11 11.61 -1.92
CA TRP A 107 1.17 12.04 -2.96
C TRP A 107 0.37 13.23 -2.44
N SER A 108 0.63 14.41 -3.00
CA SER A 108 -0.02 15.65 -2.55
C SER A 108 -1.31 15.92 -3.35
N GLU A 109 -2.15 16.82 -2.84
CA GLU A 109 -3.31 17.29 -3.58
C GLU A 109 -2.93 17.86 -4.94
N LYS A 110 -1.77 18.52 -5.01
CA LYS A 110 -1.26 19.11 -6.24
C LYS A 110 -0.98 18.03 -7.29
N ASP A 111 -0.47 16.87 -6.89
CA ASP A 111 -0.21 15.75 -7.80
C ASP A 111 -1.51 15.22 -8.39
N GLY A 112 -2.55 15.12 -7.58
CA GLY A 112 -3.84 14.61 -8.01
C GLY A 112 -4.61 15.54 -8.95
N ARG A 113 -4.21 16.81 -9.04
CA ARG A 113 -4.89 17.81 -9.88
C ARG A 113 -4.20 18.08 -11.21
N LYS A 114 -3.18 17.37 -11.51
CA LYS A 114 -2.48 17.53 -12.80
C LYS A 114 -3.32 17.02 -13.97
#